data_335af0a56af3e18b0c9805bb316e32b4
#
_entry.id   335af0a56af3e18b0c9805bb316e32b4
#
_cell.length_a   1.000
_cell.length_b   1.000
_cell.length_c   1.000
_cell.angle_alpha   90.00
_cell.angle_beta   90.00
_cell.angle_gamma   90.00
#
_symmetry.space_group_name_H-M   'P 1'
#
loop_
_entity.id
_entity.type
_entity.pdbx_description
1 polymer ?
#
loop_
_entity_poly.entity_id
_entity_poly.type
_entity_poly.pdbx_seq_one_letter_code
_entity_poly.pdbx_strand_id
1 'polypeptide(L)' 'MQMSFDVDGRRLRELRIERALSLRALGERSGVAYDTINKLELGQRPARLSTIRKLADALGVEPRELMKGEHDG' A
#
# COMPACT_ATOMS: atom_id res chain seq x y z
N MET A 1 -14.63 12.70 9.38
CA MET A 1 -14.15 11.54 9.88
C MET A 1 -13.41 10.79 8.86
N GLN A 2 -12.28 10.26 9.18
CA GLN A 2 -11.48 9.59 8.21
C GLN A 2 -11.64 8.11 8.33
N MET A 3 -11.74 7.43 7.23
CA MET A 3 -11.86 5.99 7.22
C MET A 3 -10.50 5.36 7.02
N SER A 4 -10.24 4.32 7.78
CA SER A 4 -9.01 3.56 7.66
C SER A 4 -9.36 2.14 7.25
N PHE A 5 -8.49 1.55 6.45
CA PHE A 5 -8.72 0.23 5.92
C PHE A 5 -7.51 -0.65 6.19
N ASP A 6 -7.74 -1.93 6.33
CA ASP A 6 -6.65 -2.86 6.50
C ASP A 6 -5.98 -3.04 5.15
N VAL A 7 -4.67 -2.98 5.15
CA VAL A 7 -3.88 -3.13 3.94
C VAL A 7 -3.36 -4.56 3.85
N ASP A 8 -3.44 -5.13 2.66
CA ASP A 8 -2.81 -6.41 2.39
C ASP A 8 -1.32 -6.15 2.21
N GLY A 9 -0.58 -6.17 3.32
CA GLY A 9 0.83 -5.81 3.31
C GLY A 9 1.68 -6.73 2.47
N ARG A 10 1.32 -8.01 2.43
CA ARG A 10 2.07 -8.96 1.62
C ARG A 10 1.91 -8.61 0.15
N ARG A 11 0.69 -8.30 -0.28
CA ARG A 11 0.44 -7.95 -1.67
C ARG A 11 1.15 -6.64 -2.02
N LEU A 12 1.12 -5.68 -1.11
CA LEU A 12 1.81 -4.42 -1.31
C LEU A 12 3.31 -4.67 -1.54
N ARG A 13 3.90 -5.52 -0.72
CA ARG A 13 5.31 -5.81 -0.83
C ARG A 13 5.61 -6.54 -2.14
N GLU A 14 4.78 -7.51 -2.51
CA GLU A 14 4.97 -8.25 -3.76
C GLU A 14 4.94 -7.33 -4.96
N LEU A 15 3.98 -6.43 -5.01
CA LEU A 15 3.87 -5.50 -6.12
C LEU A 15 5.08 -4.58 -6.20
N ARG A 16 5.53 -4.11 -5.05
CA ARG A 16 6.70 -3.25 -5.00
C ARG A 16 7.94 -3.96 -5.54
N ILE A 17 8.16 -5.19 -5.08
CA ILE A 17 9.33 -5.95 -5.48
C ILE A 17 9.26 -6.33 -6.95
N GLU A 18 8.08 -6.69 -7.44
CA GLU A 18 7.91 -7.01 -8.85
C GLU A 18 8.30 -5.84 -9.74
N ARG A 19 8.16 -4.63 -9.25
CA ARG A 19 8.50 -3.44 -10.00
C ARG A 19 9.90 -2.94 -9.69
N ALA A 20 10.68 -3.76 -8.97
CA ALA A 20 12.06 -3.45 -8.60
C ALA A 20 12.18 -2.13 -7.86
N LEU A 21 11.22 -1.84 -6.98
CA LEU A 21 11.25 -0.60 -6.22
C LEU A 21 11.68 -0.87 -4.78
N SER A 22 12.59 -0.05 -4.27
CA SER A 22 12.92 -0.07 -2.87
C SER A 22 11.80 0.63 -2.11
N LEU A 23 11.78 0.51 -0.80
CA LEU A 23 10.82 1.25 0.00
C LEU A 23 10.95 2.75 -0.25
N ARG A 24 12.19 3.22 -0.33
CA ARG A 24 12.44 4.62 -0.55
C ARG A 24 11.96 5.07 -1.93
N ALA A 25 12.22 4.25 -2.94
CA ALA A 25 11.80 4.58 -4.30
C ALA A 25 10.26 4.63 -4.40
N LEU A 26 9.58 3.69 -3.77
CA LEU A 26 8.13 3.72 -3.78
C LEU A 26 7.63 4.94 -3.01
N GLY A 27 8.31 5.30 -1.93
CA GLY A 27 7.96 6.49 -1.18
C GLY A 27 8.04 7.73 -2.05
N GLU A 28 9.10 7.87 -2.82
CA GLU A 28 9.26 9.01 -3.69
C GLU A 28 8.22 9.03 -4.79
N ARG A 29 7.94 7.87 -5.35
CA ARG A 29 6.99 7.78 -6.45
C ARG A 29 5.55 8.03 -5.99
N SER A 30 5.21 7.57 -4.81
CA SER A 30 3.84 7.66 -4.32
C SER A 30 3.56 8.91 -3.50
N GLY A 31 4.59 9.52 -2.95
CA GLY A 31 4.40 10.62 -2.03
C GLY A 31 4.05 10.16 -0.63
N VAL A 32 4.21 8.87 -0.34
CA VAL A 32 3.95 8.32 0.99
C VAL A 32 5.29 8.05 1.64
N ALA A 33 5.47 8.43 2.90
CA ALA A 33 6.74 8.22 3.59
C ALA A 33 7.12 6.73 3.58
N TYR A 34 8.37 6.43 3.30
CA TYR A 34 8.77 5.03 3.19
C TYR A 34 8.60 4.28 4.50
N ASP A 35 8.71 4.98 5.62
CA ASP A 35 8.50 4.36 6.91
C ASP A 35 7.06 3.91 7.06
N THR A 36 6.13 4.70 6.56
CA THR A 36 4.72 4.32 6.56
C THR A 36 4.52 3.09 5.68
N ILE A 37 5.14 3.07 4.51
CA ILE A 37 5.01 1.94 3.60
C ILE A 37 5.53 0.68 4.29
N ASN A 38 6.66 0.79 4.97
CA ASN A 38 7.22 -0.36 5.65
C ASN A 38 6.26 -0.90 6.71
N LYS A 39 5.65 -0.02 7.48
CA LYS A 39 4.69 -0.45 8.50
C LYS A 39 3.47 -1.10 7.88
N LEU A 40 3.02 -0.58 6.75
CA LEU A 40 1.88 -1.18 6.06
C LEU A 40 2.23 -2.56 5.53
N GLU A 41 3.42 -2.75 5.01
CA GLU A 41 3.84 -4.06 4.51
C GLU A 41 3.92 -5.07 5.64
N LEU A 42 4.27 -4.62 6.83
CA LEU A 42 4.38 -5.50 7.97
C LEU A 42 3.07 -5.69 8.71
N GLY A 43 2.01 -5.08 8.23
CA GLY A 43 0.70 -5.24 8.85
C GLY A 43 0.57 -4.55 10.19
N GLN A 44 1.36 -3.51 10.43
CA GLN A 44 1.40 -2.87 11.72
C GLN A 44 0.42 -1.73 11.90
N ARG A 45 -0.22 -1.31 10.84
CA ARG A 45 -1.19 -0.23 10.96
C ARG A 45 -2.12 -0.21 9.75
N PRO A 46 -3.32 0.36 9.89
CA PRO A 46 -4.21 0.55 8.76
C PRO A 46 -3.79 1.79 7.99
N ALA A 47 -4.39 2.02 6.85
CA ALA A 47 -4.12 3.19 6.04
C ALA A 47 -5.41 3.87 5.65
N ARG A 48 -5.33 5.18 5.46
CA ARG A 48 -6.46 5.93 4.95
C ARG A 48 -6.61 5.62 3.48
N LEU A 49 -7.81 5.79 2.97
CA LEU A 49 -8.07 5.55 1.56
C LEU A 49 -7.15 6.39 0.68
N SER A 50 -6.88 7.64 1.07
CA SER A 50 -5.99 8.48 0.27
C SER A 50 -4.59 7.90 0.15
N THR A 51 -4.09 7.29 1.22
CA THR A 51 -2.77 6.66 1.20
C THR A 51 -2.80 5.43 0.29
N ILE A 52 -3.87 4.64 0.37
CA ILE A 52 -4.01 3.46 -0.48
C ILE A 52 -4.06 3.86 -1.95
N ARG A 53 -4.77 4.94 -2.27
CA ARG A 53 -4.84 5.41 -3.64
C ARG A 53 -3.49 5.87 -4.16
N LYS A 54 -2.72 6.57 -3.34
CA LYS A 54 -1.41 7.02 -3.75
C LYS A 54 -0.49 5.86 -4.06
N LEU A 55 -0.55 4.83 -3.22
CA LEU A 55 0.29 3.65 -3.43
C LEU A 55 -0.19 2.87 -4.66
N ALA A 56 -1.49 2.72 -4.82
CA ALA A 56 -2.04 1.99 -5.96
C ALA A 56 -1.68 2.70 -7.26
N ASP A 57 -1.80 4.03 -7.28
CA ASP A 57 -1.43 4.79 -8.43
C ASP A 57 0.04 4.59 -8.75
N ALA A 58 0.91 4.65 -7.77
CA ALA A 58 2.36 4.50 -8.01
C ALA A 58 2.71 3.11 -8.51
N LEU A 59 1.92 2.11 -8.12
CA LEU A 59 2.16 0.74 -8.52
C LEU A 59 1.38 0.34 -9.79
N GLY A 60 0.48 1.20 -10.23
CA GLY A 60 -0.29 0.92 -11.43
C GLY A 60 -1.36 -0.14 -11.24
N VAL A 61 -1.94 -0.21 -10.05
CA VAL A 61 -2.98 -1.19 -9.76
C VAL A 61 -4.20 -0.50 -9.18
N GLU A 62 -5.27 -1.24 -9.06
CA GLU A 62 -6.49 -0.70 -8.45
C GLU A 62 -6.32 -0.66 -6.94
N PRO A 63 -6.88 0.32 -6.26
CA PRO A 63 -6.78 0.40 -4.80
C PRO A 63 -7.21 -0.86 -4.09
N ARG A 64 -8.24 -1.53 -4.58
CA ARG A 64 -8.73 -2.73 -3.92
C ARG A 64 -7.70 -3.85 -3.89
N GLU A 65 -6.74 -3.83 -4.79
CA GLU A 65 -5.72 -4.86 -4.78
C GLU A 65 -4.80 -4.75 -3.57
N LEU A 66 -4.80 -3.60 -2.92
CA LEU A 66 -4.00 -3.40 -1.72
C LEU A 66 -4.84 -3.53 -0.45
N MET A 67 -6.13 -3.76 -0.58
CA MET A 67 -7.02 -3.81 0.58
C MET A 67 -7.33 -5.25 0.95
N LYS A 68 -7.34 -5.53 2.28
CA LYS A 68 -7.46 -6.85 2.70
C LYS A 68 -8.88 -7.20 2.95
N GLY A 69 -9.19 -8.43 2.78
CA GLY A 69 -10.39 -8.95 3.28
C GLY A 69 -11.62 -8.86 2.77
N GLU A 70 -12.05 -8.38 2.07
CA GLU A 70 -13.15 -8.34 1.62
C GLU A 70 -13.44 -9.16 0.59
N HIS A 71 -12.82 -9.83 0.09
CA HIS A 71 -13.09 -10.53 -1.02
C HIS A 71 -13.79 -11.60 -0.62
N ASP A 72 -14.48 -11.89 -0.78
CA ASP A 72 -15.04 -12.84 -0.54
C ASP A 72 -14.71 -13.84 -0.84
N GLY A 73 -14.38 -13.95 -0.82
CA GLY A 73 -13.97 -15.11 -1.02
C GLY A 73 -14.14 -15.89 -1.41
#